data_83275aaad4520f20cfb19ed6b468d808
#
_entry.id   83275aaad4520f20cfb19ed6b468d808
#
_cell.length_a   1.000
_cell.length_b   1.000
_cell.length_c   1.000
_cell.angle_alpha   90.00
_cell.angle_beta   90.00
_cell.angle_gamma   90.00
#
_symmetry.space_group_name_H-M   'P 1'
#
loop_
_entity.id
_entity.type
_entity.pdbx_description
1 polymer ?
#
loop_
_entity_poly.entity_id
_entity_poly.type
_entity_poly.pdbx_seq_one_letter_code
_entity_poly.pdbx_strand_id
1 'polypeptide(L)'
;AVPRTVFQHVGGFDRDYFILAEETNLAWQLWLRGWEVWYCPTALSWHAFGCESIKPRADFYTIRRTMTYGCRNYLSLLWTNLGSWSLLRVFPIHLSAWACAATGFFFRGDFARAVSILRGLQEFCQRLPTLQRKRHRVQSTRVVSDRDLFKHIYASPGWRYYLTRMKRYLTTQLHG
;
A
#
# COMPACT_ATOMS: atom_id res chain seq x y z
N ALA A 1 -8.77 -17.53 -2.52
CA ALA A 1 -9.83 -17.86 -1.56
C ALA A 1 -9.23 -17.90 -0.15
N VAL A 2 -10.01 -17.53 0.88
CA VAL A 2 -9.62 -17.59 2.29
C VAL A 2 -10.77 -18.28 3.05
N PRO A 3 -10.49 -19.26 3.93
CA PRO A 3 -11.52 -19.84 4.78
C PRO A 3 -12.21 -18.75 5.61
N ARG A 4 -13.54 -18.82 5.73
CA ARG A 4 -14.32 -17.80 6.45
C ARG A 4 -13.87 -17.60 7.90
N THR A 5 -13.55 -18.68 8.59
CA THR A 5 -13.08 -18.65 9.97
C THR A 5 -11.75 -17.91 10.11
N VAL A 6 -10.81 -18.17 9.19
CA VAL A 6 -9.52 -17.47 9.14
C VAL A 6 -9.70 -16.00 8.81
N PHE A 7 -10.53 -15.68 7.81
CA PHE A 7 -10.85 -14.30 7.44
C PHE A 7 -11.42 -13.51 8.63
N GLN A 8 -12.35 -14.11 9.36
CA GLN A 8 -12.94 -13.49 10.57
C GLN A 8 -11.91 -13.36 11.70
N HIS A 9 -11.06 -14.38 11.88
CA HIS A 9 -10.02 -14.37 12.92
C HIS A 9 -9.00 -13.24 12.74
N VAL A 10 -8.61 -12.93 11.50
CA VAL A 10 -7.70 -11.81 11.20
C VAL A 10 -8.39 -10.45 11.15
N GLY A 11 -9.73 -10.40 11.28
CA GLY A 11 -10.51 -9.16 11.28
C GLY A 11 -11.02 -8.71 9.91
N GLY A 12 -10.83 -9.53 8.87
CA GLY A 12 -11.29 -9.24 7.51
C GLY A 12 -10.59 -8.08 6.84
N PHE A 13 -11.27 -7.45 5.90
CA PHE A 13 -10.78 -6.21 5.29
C PHE A 13 -10.91 -5.03 6.24
N ASP A 14 -9.83 -4.30 6.40
CA ASP A 14 -9.81 -3.09 7.22
C ASP A 14 -10.50 -1.93 6.46
N ARG A 15 -11.65 -1.50 6.97
CA ARG A 15 -12.48 -0.46 6.36
C ARG A 15 -11.79 0.89 6.19
N ASP A 16 -10.74 1.16 6.97
CA ASP A 16 -10.01 2.43 6.89
C ASP A 16 -9.20 2.56 5.61
N TYR A 17 -8.90 1.46 4.93
CA TYR A 17 -8.24 1.52 3.63
C TYR A 17 -9.17 2.01 2.53
N PHE A 18 -10.45 1.64 2.59
CA PHE A 18 -11.48 1.98 1.61
C PHE A 18 -11.17 1.47 0.20
N ILE A 19 -10.04 1.85 -0.39
CA ILE A 19 -9.53 1.44 -1.68
C ILE A 19 -8.00 1.51 -1.67
N LEU A 20 -7.35 0.59 -2.36
CA LEU A 20 -5.89 0.40 -2.44
C LEU A 20 -5.26 -0.12 -1.14
N ALA A 21 -4.53 -1.21 -1.26
CA ALA A 21 -3.79 -1.90 -0.22
C ALA A 21 -4.64 -2.67 0.84
N GLU A 22 -5.98 -2.74 0.70
CA GLU A 22 -6.83 -3.52 1.60
C GLU A 22 -6.53 -5.03 1.50
N GLU A 23 -6.39 -5.55 0.29
CA GLU A 23 -6.01 -6.95 0.03
C GLU A 23 -4.58 -7.24 0.46
N THR A 24 -3.68 -6.29 0.22
CA THR A 24 -2.27 -6.38 0.64
C THR A 24 -2.17 -6.41 2.16
N ASN A 25 -2.96 -5.58 2.86
CA ASN A 25 -3.02 -5.59 4.31
C ASN A 25 -3.55 -6.92 4.85
N LEU A 26 -4.62 -7.43 4.26
CA LEU A 26 -5.18 -8.74 4.64
C LEU A 26 -4.15 -9.86 4.45
N ALA A 27 -3.52 -9.91 3.28
CA ALA A 27 -2.49 -10.90 2.98
C ALA A 27 -1.31 -10.81 3.96
N TRP A 28 -0.86 -9.60 4.27
CA TRP A 28 0.23 -9.41 5.23
C TRP A 28 -0.16 -9.86 6.64
N GLN A 29 -1.36 -9.54 7.10
CA GLN A 29 -1.83 -9.99 8.40
C GLN A 29 -2.02 -11.50 8.50
N LEU A 30 -2.39 -12.17 7.42
CA LEU A 30 -2.42 -13.63 7.35
C LEU A 30 -1.01 -14.20 7.58
N TRP A 31 -0.02 -13.71 6.84
CA TRP A 31 1.37 -14.11 7.00
C TRP A 31 1.91 -13.86 8.42
N LEU A 32 1.61 -12.70 9.01
CA LEU A 32 2.06 -12.39 10.37
C LEU A 32 1.50 -13.35 11.42
N ARG A 33 0.37 -14.00 11.16
CA ARG A 33 -0.26 -15.01 12.03
C ARG A 33 0.06 -16.45 11.66
N GLY A 34 1.06 -16.66 10.77
CA GLY A 34 1.52 -17.99 10.38
C GLY A 34 0.69 -18.67 9.29
N TRP A 35 -0.23 -17.94 8.66
CA TRP A 35 -0.94 -18.45 7.47
C TRP A 35 -0.13 -18.13 6.22
N GLU A 36 -0.15 -19.03 5.25
CA GLU A 36 0.50 -18.81 3.95
C GLU A 36 -0.50 -18.26 2.93
N VAL A 37 -0.01 -17.37 2.07
CA VAL A 37 -0.78 -16.81 0.95
C VAL A 37 -0.10 -17.23 -0.34
N TRP A 38 -0.81 -18.01 -1.14
CA TRP A 38 -0.30 -18.56 -2.38
C TRP A 38 -0.91 -17.91 -3.61
N TYR A 39 -0.10 -17.70 -4.63
CA TYR A 39 -0.58 -17.36 -5.95
C TYR A 39 -1.07 -18.64 -6.65
N CYS A 40 -2.31 -18.61 -7.13
CA CYS A 40 -2.89 -19.72 -7.90
C CYS A 40 -3.04 -19.30 -9.36
N PRO A 41 -2.18 -19.76 -10.27
CA PRO A 41 -2.17 -19.30 -11.67
C PRO A 41 -3.42 -19.73 -12.45
N THR A 42 -4.15 -20.74 -11.98
CA THR A 42 -5.39 -21.22 -12.60
C THR A 42 -6.64 -20.51 -12.09
N ALA A 43 -6.52 -19.69 -11.01
CA ALA A 43 -7.62 -18.89 -10.50
C ALA A 43 -7.71 -17.60 -11.30
N LEU A 44 -8.58 -17.58 -12.30
CA LEU A 44 -8.78 -16.44 -13.18
C LEU A 44 -9.90 -15.55 -12.64
N SER A 45 -9.70 -14.25 -12.72
CA SER A 45 -10.72 -13.24 -12.44
C SER A 45 -10.69 -12.15 -13.50
N TRP A 46 -11.86 -11.60 -13.80
CA TRP A 46 -12.00 -10.48 -14.71
C TRP A 46 -12.14 -9.20 -13.91
N HIS A 47 -11.29 -8.23 -14.17
CA HIS A 47 -11.30 -6.95 -13.49
C HIS A 47 -11.63 -5.84 -14.49
N ALA A 48 -12.73 -5.12 -14.26
CA ALA A 48 -13.20 -4.06 -15.14
C ALA A 48 -12.41 -2.74 -15.01
N PHE A 49 -11.20 -2.78 -14.48
CA PHE A 49 -10.36 -1.60 -14.30
C PHE A 49 -9.97 -1.01 -15.65
N GLY A 50 -10.35 0.26 -15.87
CA GLY A 50 -10.10 0.97 -17.14
C GLY A 50 -11.02 0.54 -18.31
N CYS A 51 -12.06 -0.23 -18.06
CA CYS A 51 -13.04 -0.57 -19.08
C CYS A 51 -13.96 0.65 -19.36
N GLU A 52 -13.78 1.30 -20.52
CA GLU A 52 -14.57 2.48 -20.92
C GLU A 52 -16.07 2.18 -21.08
N SER A 53 -16.44 0.92 -21.36
CA SER A 53 -17.84 0.50 -21.53
C SER A 53 -18.62 0.44 -20.21
N ILE A 54 -17.95 0.25 -19.10
CA ILE A 54 -18.53 0.43 -17.78
C ILE A 54 -18.09 1.83 -17.35
N LYS A 55 -18.92 2.85 -17.61
CA LYS A 55 -18.67 4.20 -17.08
C LYS A 55 -18.45 4.05 -15.57
N PRO A 56 -17.21 3.99 -15.08
CA PRO A 56 -16.99 4.10 -13.64
C PRO A 56 -17.64 5.43 -13.30
N ARG A 57 -18.27 5.54 -12.15
CA ARG A 57 -18.55 6.87 -11.61
C ARG A 57 -17.24 7.61 -11.69
N ALA A 58 -17.14 8.53 -12.66
CA ALA A 58 -15.88 9.19 -13.05
C ALA A 58 -15.12 9.80 -11.86
N ASP A 59 -15.84 10.01 -10.75
CA ASP A 59 -15.33 10.57 -9.51
C ASP A 59 -14.56 9.56 -8.63
N PHE A 60 -14.67 8.24 -8.87
CA PHE A 60 -14.13 7.25 -7.95
C PHE A 60 -12.62 7.05 -8.11
N TYR A 61 -12.12 7.04 -9.35
CA TYR A 61 -10.70 6.81 -9.69
C TYR A 61 -10.00 8.08 -10.21
N THR A 62 -10.35 9.24 -9.66
CA THR A 62 -9.59 10.45 -10.00
C THR A 62 -8.14 10.30 -9.56
N ILE A 63 -7.21 10.83 -10.34
CA ILE A 63 -5.77 10.88 -10.03
C ILE A 63 -5.56 11.40 -8.59
N ARG A 64 -6.35 12.39 -8.19
CA ARG A 64 -6.31 12.97 -6.82
C ARG A 64 -6.60 11.93 -5.75
N ARG A 65 -7.68 11.16 -5.88
CA ARG A 65 -8.04 10.12 -4.90
C ARG A 65 -7.02 8.99 -4.87
N THR A 66 -6.59 8.51 -6.04
CA THR A 66 -5.61 7.45 -6.14
C THR A 66 -4.29 7.82 -5.49
N MET A 67 -3.79 9.05 -5.68
CA MET A 67 -2.56 9.52 -5.05
C MET A 67 -2.71 9.71 -3.54
N THR A 68 -3.83 10.31 -3.09
CA THR A 68 -4.08 10.53 -1.67
C THR A 68 -4.19 9.20 -0.92
N TYR A 69 -5.04 8.29 -1.41
CA TYR A 69 -5.22 6.98 -0.78
C TYR A 69 -3.98 6.10 -0.93
N GLY A 70 -3.31 6.11 -2.08
CA GLY A 70 -2.08 5.38 -2.29
C GLY A 70 -1.00 5.75 -1.28
N CYS A 71 -0.74 7.04 -1.10
CA CYS A 71 0.23 7.53 -0.12
C CYS A 71 -0.19 7.17 1.31
N ARG A 72 -1.39 7.55 1.72
CA ARG A 72 -1.91 7.31 3.07
C ARG A 72 -1.94 5.83 3.43
N ASN A 73 -2.52 5.02 2.57
CA ASN A 73 -2.72 3.60 2.84
C ASN A 73 -1.40 2.84 2.85
N TYR A 74 -0.50 3.17 1.93
CA TYR A 74 0.82 2.56 1.89
C TYR A 74 1.62 2.83 3.17
N LEU A 75 1.65 4.08 3.64
CA LEU A 75 2.31 4.42 4.89
C LEU A 75 1.62 3.76 6.09
N SER A 76 0.28 3.69 6.09
CA SER A 76 -0.50 3.00 7.12
C SER A 76 -0.18 1.50 7.16
N LEU A 77 -0.04 0.87 5.99
CA LEU A 77 0.34 -0.52 5.83
C LEU A 77 1.70 -0.83 6.47
N LEU A 78 2.71 -0.03 6.16
CA LEU A 78 4.04 -0.17 6.73
C LEU A 78 4.01 0.05 8.25
N TRP A 79 3.33 1.12 8.70
CA TRP A 79 3.22 1.45 10.11
C TRP A 79 2.62 0.34 10.95
N THR A 80 1.55 -0.27 10.48
CA THR A 80 0.81 -1.29 11.26
C THR A 80 1.47 -2.66 11.22
N ASN A 81 2.05 -3.06 10.08
CA ASN A 81 2.47 -4.44 9.86
C ASN A 81 3.96 -4.70 10.09
N LEU A 82 4.85 -3.74 9.87
CA LEU A 82 6.27 -3.93 10.13
C LEU A 82 6.58 -4.06 11.62
N GLY A 83 7.48 -4.97 11.99
CA GLY A 83 8.09 -5.01 13.32
C GLY A 83 8.87 -3.72 13.60
N SER A 84 9.14 -3.43 14.88
CA SER A 84 9.71 -2.13 15.27
C SER A 84 11.06 -1.82 14.61
N TRP A 85 11.93 -2.83 14.51
CA TRP A 85 13.23 -2.67 13.85
C TRP A 85 13.10 -2.40 12.34
N SER A 86 12.27 -3.18 11.66
CA SER A 86 12.02 -2.98 10.22
C SER A 86 11.33 -1.65 9.96
N LEU A 87 10.40 -1.26 10.83
CA LEU A 87 9.73 0.04 10.72
C LEU A 87 10.73 1.20 10.80
N LEU A 88 11.63 1.16 11.78
CA LEU A 88 12.65 2.21 11.94
C LEU A 88 13.56 2.35 10.72
N ARG A 89 13.86 1.25 10.03
CA ARG A 89 14.75 1.24 8.85
C ARG A 89 14.03 1.56 7.54
N VAL A 90 12.82 1.04 7.37
CA VAL A 90 12.10 1.08 6.10
C VAL A 90 11.20 2.30 5.98
N PHE A 91 10.52 2.66 7.07
CA PHE A 91 9.51 3.72 7.04
C PHE A 91 10.06 5.11 6.64
N PRO A 92 11.23 5.58 7.17
CA PRO A 92 11.77 6.86 6.76
C PRO A 92 12.09 6.95 5.27
N ILE A 93 12.56 5.85 4.67
CA ILE A 93 12.89 5.78 3.24
C ILE A 93 11.61 6.00 2.41
N HIS A 94 10.52 5.31 2.76
CA HIS A 94 9.26 5.44 2.03
C HIS A 94 8.57 6.78 2.27
N LEU A 95 8.66 7.31 3.48
CA LEU A 95 8.18 8.66 3.79
C LEU A 95 8.92 9.71 2.94
N SER A 96 10.25 9.62 2.88
CA SER A 96 11.09 10.49 2.05
C SER A 96 10.78 10.33 0.56
N ALA A 97 10.54 9.11 0.08
CA ALA A 97 10.17 8.87 -1.31
C ALA A 97 8.85 9.56 -1.68
N TRP A 98 7.83 9.53 -0.82
CA TRP A 98 6.59 10.26 -1.05
C TRP A 98 6.79 11.78 -1.00
N ALA A 99 7.60 12.29 -0.07
CA ALA A 99 7.94 13.72 -0.02
C ALA A 99 8.68 14.17 -1.29
N CYS A 100 9.68 13.41 -1.74
CA CYS A 100 10.38 13.67 -2.99
C CYS A 100 9.46 13.62 -4.21
N ALA A 101 8.52 12.68 -4.25
CA ALA A 101 7.54 12.61 -5.33
C ALA A 101 6.64 13.86 -5.36
N ALA A 102 6.14 14.31 -4.20
CA ALA A 102 5.35 15.55 -4.11
C ALA A 102 6.15 16.76 -4.61
N THR A 103 7.41 16.91 -4.17
CA THR A 103 8.31 17.96 -4.61
C THR A 103 8.58 17.89 -6.11
N GLY A 104 8.82 16.69 -6.65
CA GLY A 104 9.05 16.48 -8.09
C GLY A 104 7.83 16.85 -8.94
N PHE A 105 6.61 16.53 -8.49
CA PHE A 105 5.38 16.96 -9.18
C PHE A 105 5.18 18.47 -9.08
N PHE A 106 5.48 19.06 -7.94
CA PHE A 106 5.38 20.52 -7.75
C PHE A 106 6.27 21.26 -8.76
N PHE A 107 7.56 20.91 -8.87
CA PHE A 107 8.48 21.55 -9.82
C PHE A 107 8.18 21.29 -11.31
N ARG A 108 7.35 20.27 -11.59
CA ARG A 108 6.83 20.03 -12.95
C ARG A 108 5.53 20.74 -13.26
N GLY A 109 5.01 21.53 -12.33
CA GLY A 109 3.72 22.20 -12.47
C GLY A 109 2.50 21.29 -12.27
N ASP A 110 2.68 20.03 -11.88
CA ASP A 110 1.58 19.12 -11.57
C ASP A 110 1.14 19.28 -10.11
N PHE A 111 0.57 20.41 -9.84
CA PHE A 111 0.12 20.78 -8.48
C PHE A 111 -0.98 19.83 -7.98
N ALA A 112 -1.80 19.28 -8.90
CA ALA A 112 -2.87 18.37 -8.52
C ALA A 112 -2.34 17.10 -7.85
N ARG A 113 -1.27 16.49 -8.41
CA ARG A 113 -0.62 15.32 -7.82
C ARG A 113 0.18 15.68 -6.58
N ALA A 114 0.92 16.78 -6.59
CA ALA A 114 1.67 17.25 -5.43
C ALA A 114 0.77 17.46 -4.21
N VAL A 115 -0.31 18.23 -4.36
CA VAL A 115 -1.30 18.47 -3.29
C VAL A 115 -1.98 17.19 -2.83
N SER A 116 -2.25 16.25 -3.74
CA SER A 116 -2.88 14.98 -3.38
C SER A 116 -1.97 14.11 -2.51
N ILE A 117 -0.66 14.09 -2.78
CA ILE A 117 0.31 13.40 -1.93
C ILE A 117 0.41 14.07 -0.56
N LEU A 118 0.52 15.41 -0.52
CA LEU A 118 0.57 16.17 0.74
C LEU A 118 -0.68 15.91 1.59
N ARG A 119 -1.85 15.83 0.96
CA ARG A 119 -3.10 15.45 1.64
C ARG A 119 -3.03 14.02 2.18
N GLY A 120 -2.47 13.08 1.42
CA GLY A 120 -2.26 11.70 1.89
C GLY A 120 -1.34 11.63 3.11
N LEU A 121 -0.26 12.41 3.12
CA LEU A 121 0.64 12.54 4.27
C LEU A 121 -0.08 13.15 5.48
N GLN A 122 -0.84 14.22 5.27
CA GLN A 122 -1.64 14.85 6.32
C GLN A 122 -2.66 13.88 6.92
N GLU A 123 -3.43 13.18 6.08
CA GLU A 123 -4.42 12.19 6.53
C GLU A 123 -3.76 11.02 7.27
N PHE A 124 -2.56 10.60 6.85
CA PHE A 124 -1.77 9.61 7.59
C PHE A 124 -1.42 10.12 9.00
N CYS A 125 -0.88 11.35 9.11
CA CYS A 125 -0.53 11.95 10.40
C CYS A 125 -1.75 12.06 11.34
N GLN A 126 -2.89 12.51 10.81
CA GLN A 126 -4.13 12.62 11.59
C GLN A 126 -4.64 11.28 12.12
N ARG A 127 -4.31 10.18 11.42
CA ARG A 127 -4.71 8.82 11.81
C ARG A 127 -3.71 8.12 12.72
N LEU A 128 -2.55 8.70 13.02
CA LEU A 128 -1.52 8.07 13.84
C LEU A 128 -2.04 7.49 15.16
N PRO A 129 -2.92 8.15 15.95
CA PRO A 129 -3.43 7.56 17.19
C PRO A 129 -4.23 6.27 16.93
N THR A 130 -5.01 6.22 15.87
CA THR A 130 -5.78 5.02 15.48
C THR A 130 -4.84 3.94 14.92
N LEU A 131 -3.87 4.33 14.09
CA LEU A 131 -2.88 3.40 13.54
C LEU A 131 -2.00 2.80 14.64
N GLN A 132 -1.68 3.55 15.69
CA GLN A 132 -0.94 3.03 16.82
C GLN A 132 -1.72 1.95 17.59
N ARG A 133 -3.03 2.14 17.81
CA ARG A 133 -3.89 1.11 18.40
C ARG A 133 -3.97 -0.13 17.52
N LYS A 134 -4.11 0.04 16.19
CA LYS A 134 -4.09 -1.05 15.23
C LYS A 134 -2.76 -1.79 15.25
N ARG A 135 -1.64 -1.04 15.21
CA ARG A 135 -0.30 -1.59 15.32
C ARG A 135 -0.15 -2.46 16.57
N HIS A 136 -0.55 -1.96 17.72
CA HIS A 136 -0.48 -2.73 18.98
C HIS A 136 -1.22 -4.05 18.84
N ARG A 137 -2.45 -4.04 18.32
CA ARG A 137 -3.25 -5.25 18.08
C ARG A 137 -2.58 -6.22 17.10
N VAL A 138 -2.05 -5.72 15.98
CA VAL A 138 -1.38 -6.55 14.97
C VAL A 138 -0.10 -7.17 15.55
N GLN A 139 0.71 -6.36 16.23
CA GLN A 139 1.98 -6.84 16.78
C GLN A 139 1.79 -7.80 17.97
N SER A 140 0.73 -7.65 18.78
CA SER A 140 0.43 -8.58 19.88
C SER A 140 -0.06 -9.97 19.43
N THR A 141 -0.61 -10.06 18.22
CA THR A 141 -1.05 -11.34 17.62
C THR A 141 -0.06 -11.91 16.63
N ARG A 142 1.08 -11.27 16.47
CA ARG A 142 2.11 -11.66 15.52
C ARG A 142 2.87 -12.90 16.01
N VAL A 143 3.02 -13.91 15.15
CA VAL A 143 3.81 -15.13 15.42
C VAL A 143 5.00 -15.28 14.48
N VAL A 144 5.01 -14.57 13.33
CA VAL A 144 6.10 -14.63 12.34
C VAL A 144 6.90 -13.33 12.35
N SER A 145 8.24 -13.44 12.45
CA SER A 145 9.13 -12.28 12.39
C SER A 145 9.20 -11.68 10.99
N ASP A 146 9.57 -10.38 10.85
CA ASP A 146 9.83 -9.78 9.54
C ASP A 146 10.94 -10.51 8.78
N ARG A 147 11.97 -10.96 9.49
CA ARG A 147 13.09 -11.69 8.90
C ARG A 147 12.63 -12.96 8.22
N ASP A 148 11.74 -13.71 8.86
CA ASP A 148 11.25 -14.98 8.32
C ASP A 148 10.22 -14.73 7.22
N LEU A 149 9.33 -13.77 7.42
CA LEU A 149 8.36 -13.36 6.41
C LEU A 149 9.06 -12.93 5.10
N PHE A 150 10.08 -12.10 5.19
CA PHE A 150 10.78 -11.58 4.00
C PHE A 150 11.56 -12.64 3.23
N LYS A 151 11.94 -13.76 3.83
CA LYS A 151 12.50 -14.90 3.09
C LYS A 151 11.52 -15.49 2.08
N HIS A 152 10.23 -15.41 2.36
CA HIS A 152 9.17 -16.01 1.55
C HIS A 152 8.54 -15.06 0.55
N ILE A 153 8.39 -13.77 0.91
CA ILE A 153 7.64 -12.80 0.10
C ILE A 153 8.50 -11.70 -0.52
N TYR A 154 9.77 -11.61 -0.14
CA TYR A 154 10.66 -10.54 -0.58
C TYR A 154 11.79 -11.08 -1.45
N ALA A 155 11.60 -11.03 -2.76
CA ALA A 155 12.74 -11.00 -3.68
C ALA A 155 13.17 -9.54 -3.81
N SER A 156 14.33 -9.18 -3.23
CA SER A 156 14.87 -7.82 -3.39
C SER A 156 15.12 -7.55 -4.89
N PRO A 157 14.28 -6.79 -5.58
CA PRO A 157 14.64 -6.39 -6.92
C PRO A 157 15.83 -5.46 -6.79
N GLY A 158 16.93 -5.75 -7.49
CA GLY A 158 18.12 -4.92 -7.47
C GLY A 158 17.79 -3.46 -7.80
N TRP A 159 18.64 -2.52 -7.42
CA TRP A 159 18.46 -1.07 -7.62
C TRP A 159 18.07 -0.68 -9.07
N ARG A 160 18.50 -1.45 -10.08
CA ARG A 160 18.12 -1.28 -11.49
C ARG A 160 16.61 -1.40 -11.73
N TYR A 161 15.92 -2.25 -11.00
CA TYR A 161 14.46 -2.38 -11.08
C TYR A 161 13.78 -1.07 -10.66
N TYR A 162 14.22 -0.49 -9.55
CA TYR A 162 13.65 0.77 -9.06
C TYR A 162 13.93 1.92 -10.02
N LEU A 163 15.12 2.00 -10.61
CA LEU A 163 15.44 3.01 -11.62
C LEU A 163 14.59 2.84 -12.89
N THR A 164 14.43 1.62 -13.37
CA THR A 164 13.61 1.34 -14.56
C THR A 164 12.14 1.67 -14.29
N ARG A 165 11.64 1.29 -13.12
CA ARG A 165 10.26 1.61 -12.72
C ARG A 165 10.04 3.11 -12.57
N MET A 166 10.99 3.80 -11.98
CA MET A 166 10.94 5.27 -11.85
C MET A 166 10.99 5.95 -13.22
N LYS A 167 11.89 5.51 -14.12
CA LYS A 167 11.91 5.99 -15.50
C LYS A 167 10.56 5.78 -16.19
N ARG A 168 10.00 4.57 -16.15
CA ARG A 168 8.67 4.29 -16.71
C ARG A 168 7.61 5.21 -16.11
N TYR A 169 7.57 5.36 -14.79
CA TYR A 169 6.63 6.23 -14.11
C TYR A 169 6.74 7.68 -14.59
N LEU A 170 7.96 8.13 -14.88
CA LEU A 170 8.23 9.48 -15.38
C LEU A 170 7.92 9.64 -16.87
N THR A 171 8.10 8.60 -17.70
CA THR A 171 7.92 8.66 -19.17
C THR A 171 6.48 8.33 -19.61
N THR A 172 5.81 7.38 -18.97
CA THR A 172 4.41 7.02 -19.32
C THR A 172 3.43 8.18 -19.07
N GLN A 173 3.87 9.22 -18.40
CA GLN A 173 3.07 10.39 -18.06
C GLN A 173 3.28 11.58 -19.04
N LEU A 174 4.11 11.42 -20.06
CA LEU A 174 4.31 12.43 -21.11
C LEU A 174 3.35 12.28 -22.31
N HIS A 175 2.52 11.23 -22.31
CA HIS A 175 1.63 10.89 -23.41
C HIS A 175 0.15 10.71 -22.99
N GLY A 176 -0.27 11.31 -21.88
CA GLY A 176 -1.65 11.31 -21.40
C GLY A 176 -2.14 12.70 -21.05
#